data_8660ba08b7bf946fe0a3eb7a091946a9
#
_entry.id   8660ba08b7bf946fe0a3eb7a091946a9
#
_cell.length_a   1.000
_cell.length_b   1.000
_cell.length_c   1.000
_cell.angle_alpha   90.00
_cell.angle_beta   90.00
_cell.angle_gamma   90.00
#
_symmetry.space_group_name_H-M   'P 1'
#
loop_
_entity.id
_entity.type
_entity.pdbx_description
1 polymer ?
#
loop_
_entity_poly.entity_id
_entity_poly.type
_entity_poly.pdbx_seq_one_letter_code
_entity_poly.pdbx_strand_id
1 'polypeptide(L)'
;LKDREDYSFWPPYHISPMEKQDLLRNCLAEAQKYLSAADVVQKSSFVWKSLQSLPLMVRHYAMSPPEAIVSRPKGPKSFAVFEVEGHPCAQLLVGFEKTPDMEFCFFKDEQDGSWKLDWQQFARFQPMNWEDFVRGKGEDIAEFRVWMVRERMSENKDDYAFKLIAPGMNGSEERSIAPVS
;
A
#
# COMPACT_ATOMS: atom_id res chain seq x y z
N LEU A 1 22.36 -2.28 12.04
CA LEU A 1 21.03 -2.65 11.51
C LEU A 1 20.52 -3.74 12.45
N LYS A 2 19.61 -3.37 13.36
CA LYS A 2 18.84 -4.36 14.12
C LYS A 2 17.92 -5.04 13.12
N ASP A 3 18.00 -6.37 13.10
CA ASP A 3 17.04 -7.23 12.43
C ASP A 3 15.64 -6.75 12.80
N ARG A 4 14.94 -6.14 11.83
CA ARG A 4 13.50 -6.09 11.91
C ARG A 4 13.06 -7.53 11.80
N GLU A 5 12.71 -8.13 12.94
CA GLU A 5 12.00 -9.40 12.94
C GLU A 5 10.86 -9.27 11.94
N ASP A 6 10.83 -10.20 11.03
CA ASP A 6 9.95 -10.22 9.87
C ASP A 6 8.50 -10.44 10.35
N TYR A 7 7.83 -9.36 10.73
CA TYR A 7 6.41 -9.37 11.10
C TYR A 7 5.51 -9.36 9.86
N SER A 8 5.91 -10.08 8.83
CA SER A 8 5.04 -10.33 7.71
C SER A 8 3.86 -11.19 8.19
N PHE A 9 2.71 -10.57 8.41
CA PHE A 9 1.46 -11.27 8.70
C PHE A 9 1.05 -12.18 7.53
N TRP A 10 1.54 -11.86 6.33
CA TRP A 10 1.23 -12.58 5.11
C TRP A 10 2.26 -13.66 4.82
N PRO A 11 1.82 -14.84 4.38
CA PRO A 11 2.75 -15.91 4.02
C PRO A 11 3.69 -15.43 2.90
N PRO A 12 4.99 -15.76 2.97
CA PRO A 12 5.93 -15.41 1.93
C PRO A 12 5.54 -16.10 0.62
N TYR A 13 5.51 -15.34 -0.46
CA TYR A 13 5.33 -15.90 -1.79
C TYR A 13 6.68 -16.42 -2.29
N HIS A 14 6.74 -17.73 -2.56
CA HIS A 14 7.98 -18.39 -2.94
C HIS A 14 8.33 -18.13 -4.40
N ILE A 15 9.37 -17.34 -4.61
CA ILE A 15 9.99 -17.11 -5.92
C ILE A 15 11.50 -17.28 -5.81
N SER A 16 12.14 -17.67 -6.90
CA SER A 16 13.60 -17.77 -6.94
C SER A 16 14.26 -16.39 -6.83
N PRO A 17 15.54 -16.32 -6.40
CA PRO A 17 16.26 -15.05 -6.33
C PRO A 17 16.32 -14.30 -7.67
N MET A 18 16.39 -15.01 -8.79
CA MET A 18 16.41 -14.42 -10.14
C MET A 18 15.05 -13.82 -10.48
N GLU A 19 13.96 -14.56 -10.26
CA GLU A 19 12.60 -14.05 -10.45
C GLU A 19 12.32 -12.83 -9.57
N LYS A 20 12.81 -12.85 -8.31
CA LYS A 20 12.66 -11.71 -7.39
C LYS A 20 13.36 -10.45 -7.93
N GLN A 21 14.54 -10.61 -8.53
CA GLN A 21 15.28 -9.50 -9.12
C GLN A 21 14.59 -8.96 -10.38
N ASP A 22 14.07 -9.83 -11.22
CA ASP A 22 13.31 -9.45 -12.42
C ASP A 22 12.02 -8.74 -12.03
N LEU A 23 11.31 -9.26 -11.03
CA LEU A 23 10.11 -8.64 -10.50
C LEU A 23 10.39 -7.25 -9.92
N LEU A 24 11.46 -7.08 -9.14
CA LEU A 24 11.87 -5.77 -8.65
C LEU A 24 12.07 -4.76 -9.78
N ARG A 25 12.76 -5.17 -10.87
CA ARG A 25 12.95 -4.31 -12.04
C ARG A 25 11.61 -3.93 -12.69
N ASN A 26 10.71 -4.89 -12.82
CA ASN A 26 9.37 -4.67 -13.37
C ASN A 26 8.56 -3.70 -12.50
N CYS A 27 8.51 -3.90 -11.18
CA CYS A 27 7.81 -3.01 -10.26
C CYS A 27 8.36 -1.58 -10.28
N LEU A 28 9.69 -1.42 -10.36
CA LEU A 28 10.30 -0.09 -10.52
C LEU A 28 9.90 0.59 -11.82
N ALA A 29 9.85 -0.16 -12.93
CA ALA A 29 9.42 0.35 -14.22
C ALA A 29 7.94 0.76 -14.21
N GLU A 30 7.06 -0.06 -13.61
CA GLU A 30 5.63 0.24 -13.49
C GLU A 30 5.38 1.47 -12.57
N ALA A 31 6.10 1.57 -11.44
CA ALA A 31 6.05 2.77 -10.60
C ALA A 31 6.43 4.03 -11.39
N GLN A 32 7.50 3.95 -12.18
CA GLN A 32 7.96 5.08 -12.99
C GLN A 32 6.93 5.47 -14.07
N LYS A 33 6.34 4.49 -14.76
CA LYS A 33 5.28 4.72 -15.76
C LYS A 33 4.09 5.42 -15.12
N TYR A 34 3.61 4.91 -13.97
CA TYR A 34 2.52 5.51 -13.23
C TYR A 34 2.80 6.96 -12.82
N LEU A 35 3.97 7.20 -12.22
CA LEU A 35 4.38 8.55 -11.77
C LEU A 35 4.56 9.53 -12.93
N SER A 36 5.00 9.04 -14.11
CA SER A 36 5.24 9.86 -15.32
C SER A 36 4.00 10.06 -16.17
N ALA A 37 2.91 9.35 -15.91
CA ALA A 37 1.67 9.47 -16.69
C ALA A 37 1.06 10.86 -16.54
N ALA A 38 0.65 11.46 -17.67
CA ALA A 38 0.26 12.86 -17.75
C ALA A 38 -1.08 13.16 -17.07
N ASP A 39 -1.99 12.19 -17.06
CA ASP A 39 -3.34 12.36 -16.56
C ASP A 39 -3.87 11.12 -15.85
N VAL A 40 -5.03 11.24 -15.21
CA VAL A 40 -5.64 10.17 -14.40
C VAL A 40 -6.04 8.96 -15.26
N VAL A 41 -6.40 9.15 -16.51
CA VAL A 41 -6.80 8.07 -17.42
C VAL A 41 -5.57 7.23 -17.78
N GLN A 42 -4.46 7.89 -18.13
CA GLN A 42 -3.19 7.19 -18.35
C GLN A 42 -2.69 6.50 -17.08
N LYS A 43 -2.78 7.16 -15.92
CA LYS A 43 -2.42 6.56 -14.61
C LYS A 43 -3.20 5.28 -14.35
N SER A 44 -4.50 5.26 -14.65
CA SER A 44 -5.36 4.11 -14.39
C SER A 44 -4.95 2.83 -15.14
N SER A 45 -4.27 2.95 -16.29
CA SER A 45 -3.79 1.79 -17.05
C SER A 45 -2.70 0.98 -16.33
N PHE A 46 -2.03 1.58 -15.33
CA PHE A 46 -1.02 0.95 -14.50
C PHE A 46 -1.56 0.47 -13.15
N VAL A 47 -2.86 0.64 -12.91
CA VAL A 47 -3.51 0.37 -11.62
C VAL A 47 -4.24 -0.96 -11.66
N TRP A 48 -4.12 -1.74 -10.57
CA TRP A 48 -4.88 -2.95 -10.35
C TRP A 48 -6.38 -2.65 -10.24
N LYS A 49 -7.21 -3.50 -10.87
CA LYS A 49 -8.66 -3.29 -10.97
C LYS A 49 -9.00 -1.88 -11.52
N SER A 50 -8.35 -1.50 -12.61
CA SER A 50 -8.40 -0.15 -13.19
C SER A 50 -9.82 0.38 -13.42
N LEU A 51 -10.75 -0.46 -13.90
CA LEU A 51 -12.16 -0.08 -14.12
C LEU A 51 -12.88 0.34 -12.84
N GLN A 52 -12.55 -0.30 -11.71
CA GLN A 52 -13.10 0.03 -10.39
C GLN A 52 -12.40 1.24 -9.77
N SER A 53 -11.09 1.35 -10.00
CA SER A 53 -10.24 2.40 -9.41
C SER A 53 -10.40 3.74 -10.13
N LEU A 54 -10.61 3.77 -11.45
CA LEU A 54 -10.65 5.00 -12.22
C LEU A 54 -11.68 6.05 -11.72
N PRO A 55 -12.94 5.71 -11.42
CA PRO A 55 -13.89 6.68 -10.87
C PRO A 55 -13.43 7.27 -9.53
N LEU A 56 -12.82 6.45 -8.68
CA LEU A 56 -12.27 6.88 -7.38
C LEU A 56 -11.06 7.79 -7.57
N MET A 57 -10.17 7.46 -8.51
CA MET A 57 -9.02 8.29 -8.89
C MET A 57 -9.45 9.66 -9.41
N VAL A 58 -10.44 9.71 -10.31
CA VAL A 58 -10.97 10.97 -10.84
C VAL A 58 -11.50 11.85 -9.70
N ARG A 59 -12.29 11.28 -8.79
CA ARG A 59 -12.81 12.00 -7.63
C ARG A 59 -11.69 12.50 -6.71
N HIS A 60 -10.72 11.64 -6.40
CA HIS A 60 -9.59 11.98 -5.53
C HIS A 60 -8.74 13.10 -6.11
N TYR A 61 -8.35 12.99 -7.38
CA TYR A 61 -7.48 13.97 -8.03
C TYR A 61 -8.18 15.27 -8.43
N ALA A 62 -9.51 15.29 -8.42
CA ALA A 62 -10.27 16.56 -8.52
C ALA A 62 -10.10 17.42 -7.25
N MET A 63 -9.81 16.80 -6.11
CA MET A 63 -9.64 17.48 -4.81
C MET A 63 -8.17 17.62 -4.40
N SER A 64 -7.32 16.72 -4.85
CA SER A 64 -5.90 16.68 -4.51
C SER A 64 -5.08 16.51 -5.79
N PRO A 65 -4.12 17.40 -6.09
CA PRO A 65 -3.31 17.25 -7.30
C PRO A 65 -2.57 15.91 -7.29
N PRO A 66 -2.36 15.30 -8.46
CA PRO A 66 -1.57 14.07 -8.56
C PRO A 66 -0.16 14.28 -8.01
N GLU A 67 0.40 13.22 -7.46
CA GLU A 67 1.76 13.19 -6.96
C GLU A 67 2.72 13.62 -8.06
N ALA A 68 3.45 14.71 -7.83
CA ALA A 68 4.51 15.14 -8.74
C ALA A 68 5.83 14.49 -8.32
N ILE A 69 6.56 13.94 -9.29
CA ILE A 69 7.96 13.54 -9.04
C ILE A 69 8.78 14.82 -8.88
N VAL A 70 8.99 15.23 -7.64
CA VAL A 70 9.75 16.44 -7.32
C VAL A 70 11.25 16.15 -7.17
N SER A 71 11.65 14.87 -7.09
CA SER A 71 13.04 14.50 -6.85
C SER A 71 13.44 13.18 -7.51
N ARG A 72 14.75 13.04 -7.72
CA ARG A 72 15.34 11.85 -8.32
C ARG A 72 15.24 10.65 -7.37
N PRO A 73 14.83 9.46 -7.86
CA PRO A 73 14.85 8.25 -7.04
C PRO A 73 16.30 7.85 -6.73
N LYS A 74 16.58 7.54 -5.47
CA LYS A 74 17.86 6.95 -5.02
C LYS A 74 17.92 5.45 -5.26
N GLY A 75 16.77 4.82 -5.42
CA GLY A 75 16.65 3.39 -5.64
C GLY A 75 15.80 2.68 -4.56
N PRO A 76 15.64 1.35 -4.70
CA PRO A 76 14.87 0.56 -3.76
C PRO A 76 15.57 0.49 -2.39
N LYS A 77 14.82 0.71 -1.31
CA LYS A 77 15.25 0.54 0.08
C LYS A 77 14.84 -0.82 0.64
N SER A 78 13.67 -1.29 0.26
CA SER A 78 13.19 -2.64 0.60
C SER A 78 12.30 -3.19 -0.51
N PHE A 79 12.27 -4.51 -0.63
CA PHE A 79 11.42 -5.24 -1.55
C PHE A 79 11.02 -6.58 -0.95
N ALA A 80 9.72 -6.81 -0.82
CA ALA A 80 9.14 -8.03 -0.31
C ALA A 80 8.07 -8.56 -1.28
N VAL A 81 7.90 -9.88 -1.29
CA VAL A 81 6.84 -10.53 -2.07
C VAL A 81 6.12 -11.49 -1.13
N PHE A 82 4.81 -11.40 -1.10
CA PHE A 82 3.93 -12.18 -0.23
C PHE A 82 2.60 -12.43 -0.92
N GLU A 83 1.73 -13.16 -0.28
CA GLU A 83 0.39 -13.46 -0.81
C GLU A 83 -0.66 -12.80 0.07
N VAL A 84 -1.61 -12.11 -0.56
CA VAL A 84 -2.75 -11.46 0.09
C VAL A 84 -4.02 -12.03 -0.51
N GLU A 85 -4.82 -12.73 0.29
CA GLU A 85 -6.10 -13.33 -0.14
C GLU A 85 -5.97 -14.18 -1.42
N GLY A 86 -4.89 -14.95 -1.55
CA GLY A 86 -4.61 -15.77 -2.72
C GLY A 86 -3.99 -15.01 -3.91
N HIS A 87 -3.78 -13.70 -3.80
CA HIS A 87 -3.15 -12.89 -4.85
C HIS A 87 -1.68 -12.60 -4.52
N PRO A 88 -0.74 -12.88 -5.43
CA PRO A 88 0.65 -12.45 -5.27
C PRO A 88 0.74 -10.93 -5.18
N CYS A 89 1.41 -10.43 -4.15
CA CYS A 89 1.62 -9.02 -3.89
C CYS A 89 3.11 -8.71 -3.74
N ALA A 90 3.58 -7.66 -4.38
CA ALA A 90 4.94 -7.14 -4.25
C ALA A 90 4.92 -5.76 -3.60
N GLN A 91 5.63 -5.62 -2.49
CA GLN A 91 5.80 -4.34 -1.77
C GLN A 91 7.19 -3.78 -2.03
N LEU A 92 7.24 -2.53 -2.45
CA LEU A 92 8.45 -1.81 -2.84
C LEU A 92 8.52 -0.46 -2.13
N LEU A 93 9.58 -0.23 -1.34
CA LEU A 93 9.90 1.08 -0.78
C LEU A 93 11.02 1.72 -1.61
N VAL A 94 10.74 2.90 -2.17
CA VAL A 94 11.70 3.68 -2.98
C VAL A 94 12.13 4.92 -2.21
N GLY A 95 13.42 5.12 -2.06
CA GLY A 95 14.00 6.34 -1.52
C GLY A 95 14.11 7.42 -2.58
N PHE A 96 13.94 8.69 -2.18
CA PHE A 96 14.13 9.88 -3.03
C PHE A 96 15.12 10.85 -2.41
N GLU A 97 15.68 11.78 -3.23
CA GLU A 97 16.70 12.71 -2.74
C GLU A 97 16.15 13.82 -1.84
N LYS A 98 14.99 14.36 -2.20
CA LYS A 98 14.41 15.58 -1.58
C LYS A 98 12.99 15.40 -1.08
N THR A 99 12.37 14.27 -1.34
CA THR A 99 11.00 13.95 -0.90
C THR A 99 11.03 12.73 0.03
N PRO A 100 9.99 12.52 0.85
CA PRO A 100 9.84 11.29 1.62
C PRO A 100 9.90 10.06 0.72
N ASP A 101 10.29 8.94 1.31
CA ASP A 101 10.24 7.64 0.65
C ASP A 101 8.79 7.32 0.24
N MET A 102 8.65 6.68 -0.91
CA MET A 102 7.34 6.25 -1.41
C MET A 102 7.24 4.74 -1.37
N GLU A 103 6.11 4.28 -0.87
CA GLU A 103 5.77 2.87 -0.81
C GLU A 103 4.78 2.54 -1.91
N PHE A 104 5.06 1.46 -2.62
CA PHE A 104 4.23 0.92 -3.69
C PHE A 104 3.89 -0.54 -3.38
N CYS A 105 2.62 -0.89 -3.50
CA CYS A 105 2.17 -2.28 -3.52
C CYS A 105 1.66 -2.62 -4.92
N PHE A 106 2.06 -3.77 -5.43
CA PHE A 106 1.66 -4.25 -6.74
C PHE A 106 0.99 -5.61 -6.59
N PHE A 107 -0.13 -5.79 -7.26
CA PHE A 107 -0.78 -7.09 -7.42
C PHE A 107 -0.54 -7.62 -8.83
N LYS A 108 -0.41 -8.94 -8.94
CA LYS A 108 -0.36 -9.60 -10.24
C LYS A 108 -1.76 -9.62 -10.83
N ASP A 109 -1.92 -9.05 -12.01
CA ASP A 109 -3.17 -9.08 -12.75
C ASP A 109 -3.40 -10.49 -13.31
N GLU A 110 -4.58 -11.05 -13.11
CA GLU A 110 -4.91 -12.40 -13.53
C GLU A 110 -5.14 -12.51 -15.04
N GLN A 111 -5.48 -11.41 -15.71
CA GLN A 111 -5.83 -11.42 -17.12
C GLN A 111 -4.60 -11.44 -18.01
N ASP A 112 -3.61 -10.62 -17.71
CA ASP A 112 -2.40 -10.46 -18.54
C ASP A 112 -1.10 -10.85 -17.83
N GLY A 113 -1.17 -11.20 -16.54
CA GLY A 113 -0.02 -11.59 -15.72
C GLY A 113 0.92 -10.41 -15.38
N SER A 114 0.57 -9.18 -15.75
CA SER A 114 1.34 -7.99 -15.43
C SER A 114 1.19 -7.60 -13.94
N TRP A 115 2.14 -6.82 -13.43
CA TRP A 115 2.06 -6.28 -12.09
C TRP A 115 1.48 -4.87 -12.14
N LYS A 116 0.41 -4.65 -11.39
CA LYS A 116 -0.37 -3.41 -11.36
C LYS A 116 -0.34 -2.81 -9.96
N LEU A 117 -0.24 -1.48 -9.90
CA LEU A 117 -0.19 -0.73 -8.65
C LEU A 117 -1.53 -0.81 -7.89
N ASP A 118 -1.50 -1.13 -6.60
CA ASP A 118 -2.63 -0.85 -5.69
C ASP A 118 -2.69 0.66 -5.41
N TRP A 119 -3.46 1.36 -6.24
CA TRP A 119 -3.59 2.80 -6.13
C TRP A 119 -4.22 3.24 -4.80
N GLN A 120 -5.15 2.49 -4.27
CA GLN A 120 -5.81 2.85 -3.01
C GLN A 120 -4.81 2.87 -1.85
N GLN A 121 -3.90 1.90 -1.83
CA GLN A 121 -2.81 1.88 -0.85
C GLN A 121 -1.83 3.02 -1.10
N PHE A 122 -1.39 3.20 -2.34
CA PHE A 122 -0.43 4.24 -2.73
C PHE A 122 -0.92 5.65 -2.41
N ALA A 123 -2.15 6.00 -2.84
CA ALA A 123 -2.77 7.30 -2.61
C ALA A 123 -3.29 7.47 -1.16
N ARG A 124 -3.21 6.42 -0.34
CA ARG A 124 -3.85 6.38 0.99
C ARG A 124 -5.31 6.80 0.91
N PHE A 125 -5.99 6.28 -0.11
CA PHE A 125 -7.36 6.65 -0.41
C PHE A 125 -8.30 6.27 0.73
N GLN A 126 -9.17 7.22 1.11
CA GLN A 126 -10.22 7.00 2.09
C GLN A 126 -11.58 7.23 1.41
N PRO A 127 -12.49 6.23 1.40
CA PRO A 127 -13.84 6.41 0.83
C PRO A 127 -14.64 7.47 1.59
N MET A 128 -14.37 7.59 2.89
CA MET A 128 -14.90 8.61 3.79
C MET A 128 -13.89 8.89 4.91
N ASN A 129 -14.18 9.89 5.74
CA ASN A 129 -13.32 10.19 6.89
C ASN A 129 -13.31 9.03 7.89
N TRP A 130 -12.13 8.55 8.26
CA TRP A 130 -11.95 7.43 9.19
C TRP A 130 -12.58 7.68 10.57
N GLU A 131 -12.42 8.89 11.12
CA GLU A 131 -12.99 9.23 12.45
C GLU A 131 -14.51 9.22 12.42
N ASP A 132 -15.13 9.70 11.33
CA ASP A 132 -16.57 9.70 11.19
C ASP A 132 -17.10 8.27 11.03
N PHE A 133 -16.41 7.41 10.26
CA PHE A 133 -16.74 6.00 10.14
C PHE A 133 -16.71 5.29 11.52
N VAL A 134 -15.62 5.44 12.26
CA VAL A 134 -15.46 4.81 13.60
C VAL A 134 -16.51 5.32 14.60
N ARG A 135 -17.00 6.56 14.44
CA ARG A 135 -18.07 7.12 15.26
C ARG A 135 -19.48 6.76 14.81
N GLY A 136 -19.60 5.87 13.80
CA GLY A 136 -20.90 5.47 13.23
C GLY A 136 -21.61 6.59 12.46
N LYS A 137 -20.86 7.53 11.90
CA LYS A 137 -21.37 8.59 11.06
C LYS A 137 -21.15 8.24 9.59
N GLY A 138 -22.19 8.26 8.79
CA GLY A 138 -22.12 7.99 7.37
C GLY A 138 -22.56 6.59 6.99
N GLU A 139 -21.80 5.92 6.11
CA GLU A 139 -22.14 4.58 5.63
C GLU A 139 -21.86 3.51 6.70
N ASP A 140 -22.74 2.51 6.81
CA ASP A 140 -22.60 1.39 7.76
C ASP A 140 -21.43 0.48 7.41
N ILE A 141 -21.02 0.44 6.13
CA ILE A 141 -19.94 -0.39 5.62
C ILE A 141 -19.05 0.45 4.70
N ALA A 142 -17.75 0.43 4.96
CA ALA A 142 -16.76 1.05 4.09
C ALA A 142 -15.45 0.23 4.06
N GLU A 143 -14.77 0.21 2.91
CA GLU A 143 -13.49 -0.48 2.75
C GLU A 143 -12.34 0.53 2.92
N PHE A 144 -11.45 0.26 3.87
CA PHE A 144 -10.27 1.07 4.11
C PHE A 144 -9.00 0.23 3.94
N ARG A 145 -7.95 0.83 3.39
CA ARG A 145 -6.59 0.31 3.44
C ARG A 145 -5.92 0.83 4.71
N VAL A 146 -5.74 -0.02 5.68
CA VAL A 146 -5.17 0.34 6.99
C VAL A 146 -3.85 -0.39 7.23
N TRP A 147 -2.98 0.20 8.03
CA TRP A 147 -1.85 -0.52 8.60
C TRP A 147 -2.31 -1.31 9.81
N MET A 148 -1.87 -2.55 9.91
CA MET A 148 -2.12 -3.37 11.07
C MET A 148 -0.79 -3.63 11.79
N VAL A 149 -0.71 -3.22 13.04
CA VAL A 149 0.44 -3.45 13.90
C VAL A 149 0.06 -4.44 14.98
N ARG A 150 0.85 -5.49 15.12
CA ARG A 150 0.70 -6.47 16.20
C ARG A 150 1.38 -5.93 17.44
N GLU A 151 0.64 -5.76 18.52
CA GLU A 151 1.13 -5.34 19.82
C GLU A 151 1.03 -6.50 20.81
N ARG A 152 2.09 -6.71 21.60
CA ARG A 152 2.10 -7.69 22.66
C ARG A 152 1.33 -7.12 23.85
N MET A 153 0.29 -7.82 24.33
CA MET A 153 -0.56 -7.37 25.43
C MET A 153 -0.05 -7.77 26.80
N SER A 154 0.75 -8.83 26.88
CA SER A 154 1.30 -9.36 28.12
C SER A 154 2.64 -10.04 27.91
N GLU A 155 3.29 -10.50 28.98
CA GLU A 155 4.51 -11.33 28.89
C GLU A 155 4.23 -12.73 28.29
N ASN A 156 2.97 -13.13 28.21
CA ASN A 156 2.58 -14.37 27.54
C ASN A 156 2.75 -14.25 26.04
N LYS A 157 3.49 -15.17 25.42
CA LYS A 157 3.87 -15.12 24.00
C LYS A 157 2.69 -15.16 23.03
N ASP A 158 1.53 -15.65 23.47
CA ASP A 158 0.35 -15.89 22.65
C ASP A 158 -0.74 -14.80 22.81
N ASP A 159 -0.45 -13.77 23.63
CA ASP A 159 -1.43 -12.72 23.91
C ASP A 159 -1.09 -11.45 23.13
N TYR A 160 -1.82 -11.20 22.04
CA TYR A 160 -1.59 -10.11 21.13
C TYR A 160 -2.87 -9.32 20.86
N ALA A 161 -2.73 -8.01 20.76
CA ALA A 161 -3.73 -7.13 20.15
C ALA A 161 -3.27 -6.67 18.77
N PHE A 162 -4.21 -6.34 17.92
CA PHE A 162 -3.95 -5.68 16.66
C PHE A 162 -4.39 -4.23 16.75
N LYS A 163 -3.46 -3.33 16.42
CA LYS A 163 -3.73 -1.91 16.29
C LYS A 163 -3.90 -1.59 14.81
N LEU A 164 -5.03 -1.00 14.46
CA LEU A 164 -5.29 -0.49 13.13
C LEU A 164 -4.87 0.99 13.08
N ILE A 165 -4.02 1.34 12.11
CA ILE A 165 -3.60 2.70 11.85
C ILE A 165 -4.31 3.19 10.60
N ALA A 166 -5.09 4.25 10.74
CA ALA A 166 -5.85 4.82 9.64
C ALA A 166 -4.95 5.30 8.49
N PRO A 167 -5.44 5.24 7.24
CA PRO A 167 -4.73 5.82 6.10
C PRO A 167 -4.50 7.32 6.34
N GLY A 168 -3.30 7.80 6.00
CA GLY A 168 -2.95 9.23 6.13
C GLY A 168 -2.45 9.68 7.50
N MET A 169 -2.56 8.87 8.54
CA MET A 169 -1.91 9.17 9.82
C MET A 169 -0.43 8.80 9.74
N ASN A 170 0.44 9.75 10.02
CA ASN A 170 1.83 9.42 10.33
C ASN A 170 1.81 8.65 11.64
N GLY A 171 2.60 7.57 11.75
CA GLY A 171 2.61 6.67 12.92
C GLY A 171 2.91 7.31 14.30
N SER A 172 2.98 8.64 14.37
CA SER A 172 3.09 9.43 15.58
C SER A 172 1.72 9.85 16.16
N GLU A 173 0.63 9.77 15.41
CA GLU A 173 -0.72 10.05 15.91
C GLU A 173 -1.43 8.72 16.24
N GLU A 174 -1.00 8.13 17.33
CA GLU A 174 -1.54 6.87 17.84
C GLU A 174 -2.93 7.08 18.45
N ARG A 175 -3.96 6.58 17.77
CA ARG A 175 -5.25 6.33 18.43
C ARG A 175 -5.51 4.83 18.45
N SER A 176 -5.43 4.28 19.64
CA SER A 176 -5.78 2.90 19.96
C SER A 176 -7.25 2.65 19.64
N ILE A 177 -7.53 1.68 18.76
CA ILE A 177 -8.88 1.12 18.61
C ILE A 177 -8.91 -0.14 19.45
N ALA A 178 -10.02 -0.33 20.18
CA ALA A 178 -10.24 -1.44 21.09
C ALA A 178 -10.04 -2.81 20.41
N PRO A 179 -9.66 -3.85 21.18
CA PRO A 179 -9.44 -5.18 20.63
C PRO A 179 -10.72 -5.72 19.99
N VAL A 180 -10.56 -6.25 18.79
CA VAL A 180 -11.60 -7.08 18.16
C VAL A 180 -11.55 -8.42 18.87
N SER A 181 -12.53 -8.68 19.70
CA SER A 181 -12.74 -9.97 20.40
C SER A 181 -13.25 -11.03 19.43
#